data_902cbd840d83eab345674277a590ac0f
#
_entry.id   902cbd840d83eab345674277a590ac0f
#
_cell.length_a   1.000
_cell.length_b   1.000
_cell.length_c   1.000
_cell.angle_alpha   90.00
_cell.angle_beta   90.00
_cell.angle_gamma   90.00
#
_symmetry.space_group_name_H-M   'P 1'
#
loop_
_entity.id
_entity.type
_entity.pdbx_description
1 polymer ?
#
loop_
_entity_poly.entity_id
_entity_poly.type
_entity_poly.pdbx_seq_one_letter_code
_entity_poly.pdbx_strand_id
1 'polypeptide(L)'
;MNVFKHRYIPRRQAIFLVLILGSVLVVSGLLLSNCHQGGTSGAGADSTGAAAAANAPDTAASAAATTSGAPRKTILFFGNSLTAGYGLPDIRDAFPSLLQDKIDSLHLPYKTVNAGNSGETSAGGLGRIGWVLRQPVDIFVLELGANDGLRGLPLTQTGSNLQAIIDTVKARYPSCRFLLLGMQVPPNLGQSYTTTFRALYPSLAARNKMELVPFLLQGVGGVSSLNQGDGIHPNVEGERIVAANVWAVLKGML
;
A
#
# COMPACT_ATOMS: atom_id res chain seq x y z
N MET A 1 -35.12 -34.64 50.02
CA MET A 1 -34.21 -35.76 49.67
C MET A 1 -34.53 -36.17 48.25
N ASN A 2 -33.90 -35.61 47.26
CA ASN A 2 -33.97 -36.08 45.87
C ASN A 2 -32.60 -35.78 45.20
N VAL A 3 -31.91 -36.85 44.92
CA VAL A 3 -30.52 -36.89 44.39
C VAL A 3 -30.63 -36.86 42.88
N PHE A 4 -30.17 -35.77 42.22
CA PHE A 4 -30.00 -35.74 40.75
C PHE A 4 -28.65 -36.34 40.37
N LYS A 5 -28.69 -37.50 39.72
CA LYS A 5 -27.56 -38.18 39.11
C LYS A 5 -27.12 -37.44 37.85
N HIS A 6 -25.92 -36.89 37.85
CA HIS A 6 -25.21 -36.42 36.65
C HIS A 6 -24.82 -37.62 35.79
N ARG A 7 -25.33 -37.66 34.54
CA ARG A 7 -24.84 -38.57 33.50
C ARG A 7 -23.66 -37.92 32.76
N TYR A 8 -22.52 -38.56 32.88
CA TYR A 8 -21.28 -38.23 32.16
C TYR A 8 -21.38 -38.83 30.76
N ILE A 9 -21.24 -37.97 29.70
CA ILE A 9 -21.15 -38.39 28.30
C ILE A 9 -19.69 -38.26 27.84
N PRO A 10 -19.01 -39.28 27.41
CA PRO A 10 -17.64 -39.18 26.93
C PRO A 10 -17.60 -38.61 25.52
N ARG A 11 -16.88 -37.52 25.33
CA ARG A 11 -16.53 -36.95 24.03
C ARG A 11 -15.53 -37.87 23.32
N ARG A 12 -15.95 -38.48 22.21
CA ARG A 12 -15.04 -39.17 21.26
C ARG A 12 -14.31 -38.08 20.49
N GLN A 13 -13.00 -38.02 20.67
CA GLN A 13 -12.09 -37.27 19.83
C GLN A 13 -11.93 -37.95 18.49
N ALA A 14 -12.36 -37.33 17.39
CA ALA A 14 -12.02 -37.73 16.04
C ALA A 14 -10.73 -37.02 15.65
N ILE A 15 -9.63 -37.77 15.62
CA ILE A 15 -8.34 -37.32 15.09
C ILE A 15 -8.39 -37.53 13.58
N PHE A 16 -8.46 -36.43 12.82
CA PHE A 16 -8.20 -36.47 11.37
C PHE A 16 -6.71 -36.24 11.13
N LEU A 17 -6.06 -37.34 10.78
CA LEU A 17 -4.67 -37.34 10.30
C LEU A 17 -4.69 -37.01 8.81
N VAL A 18 -4.26 -35.81 8.41
CA VAL A 18 -4.06 -35.45 7.02
C VAL A 18 -2.59 -35.68 6.67
N LEU A 19 -2.32 -36.75 5.92
CA LEU A 19 -1.04 -37.02 5.29
C LEU A 19 -0.90 -36.14 4.04
N ILE A 20 0.00 -35.17 4.07
CA ILE A 20 0.42 -34.41 2.88
C ILE A 20 1.71 -35.07 2.37
N LEU A 21 1.59 -35.83 1.25
CA LEU A 21 2.74 -36.30 0.48
C LEU A 21 3.34 -35.13 -0.29
N GLY A 22 4.55 -34.72 0.07
CA GLY A 22 5.34 -33.79 -0.70
C GLY A 22 5.96 -34.45 -1.92
N SER A 23 5.70 -33.92 -3.11
CA SER A 23 6.41 -34.29 -4.34
C SER A 23 7.49 -33.23 -4.60
N VAL A 24 8.74 -33.60 -4.37
CA VAL A 24 9.93 -32.82 -4.79
C VAL A 24 10.25 -33.24 -6.22
N LEU A 25 10.10 -32.31 -7.17
CA LEU A 25 10.59 -32.41 -8.54
C LEU A 25 11.93 -31.67 -8.64
N VAL A 26 13.01 -32.46 -8.69
CA VAL A 26 14.36 -31.96 -9.03
C VAL A 26 14.47 -32.01 -10.56
N VAL A 27 14.60 -30.79 -11.16
CA VAL A 27 14.96 -30.67 -12.57
C VAL A 27 16.42 -30.28 -12.66
N SER A 28 17.26 -31.25 -13.01
CA SER A 28 18.66 -31.00 -13.37
C SER A 28 18.75 -30.48 -14.81
N GLY A 29 19.17 -29.26 -15.00
CA GLY A 29 19.44 -28.68 -16.33
C GLY A 29 20.87 -28.90 -16.76
N LEU A 30 21.06 -29.53 -17.90
CA LEU A 30 22.34 -29.73 -18.59
C LEU A 30 22.80 -28.42 -19.25
N LEU A 31 24.06 -28.07 -18.98
CA LEU A 31 24.85 -27.11 -19.73
C LEU A 31 25.27 -27.72 -21.08
N LEU A 32 25.05 -27.03 -22.18
CA LEU A 32 25.79 -27.25 -23.41
C LEU A 32 26.31 -25.93 -23.96
N SER A 33 27.62 -25.78 -23.82
CA SER A 33 28.45 -24.78 -24.52
C SER A 33 28.50 -25.15 -26.00
N ASN A 34 28.38 -24.16 -26.88
CA ASN A 34 28.93 -24.30 -28.23
C ASN A 34 29.62 -23.00 -28.66
N CYS A 35 30.95 -23.07 -28.72
CA CYS A 35 31.81 -22.15 -29.41
C CYS A 35 31.79 -22.45 -30.90
N HIS A 36 31.65 -21.45 -31.76
CA HIS A 36 32.14 -21.54 -33.13
C HIS A 36 32.89 -20.27 -33.49
N GLN A 37 34.17 -20.48 -33.81
CA GLN A 37 35.13 -19.50 -34.34
C GLN A 37 35.16 -19.58 -35.87
N GLY A 38 35.61 -18.50 -36.47
CA GLY A 38 36.16 -18.40 -37.82
C GLY A 38 35.34 -17.49 -38.73
N GLY A 39 35.86 -16.55 -39.44
CA GLY A 39 37.23 -16.16 -39.78
C GLY A 39 37.17 -15.24 -40.98
N THR A 40 38.06 -14.27 -40.97
CA THR A 40 38.80 -13.66 -42.08
C THR A 40 38.14 -12.78 -43.12
N SER A 41 38.54 -11.52 -43.08
CA SER A 41 39.30 -10.72 -44.08
C SER A 41 38.62 -10.35 -45.40
N GLY A 42 38.74 -9.03 -45.71
CA GLY A 42 38.57 -8.46 -47.05
C GLY A 42 38.68 -6.93 -47.06
N ALA A 43 39.82 -6.46 -47.45
CA ALA A 43 40.21 -5.07 -47.63
C ALA A 43 39.68 -4.49 -48.94
N GLY A 44 39.64 -3.13 -49.05
CA GLY A 44 39.50 -2.36 -50.32
C GLY A 44 38.78 -1.04 -50.02
N ALA A 45 39.47 -0.02 -49.82
CA ALA A 45 40.09 1.04 -50.60
C ALA A 45 39.11 1.92 -51.38
N ASP A 46 39.11 3.18 -50.98
CA ASP A 46 39.30 4.42 -51.76
C ASP A 46 38.14 4.96 -52.59
N SER A 47 37.73 6.16 -52.33
CA SER A 47 38.02 7.38 -53.09
C SER A 47 37.03 8.52 -52.78
N THR A 48 37.58 9.61 -52.31
CA THR A 48 37.41 11.01 -52.73
C THR A 48 36.11 11.50 -53.34
N GLY A 49 35.62 12.59 -52.79
CA GLY A 49 34.65 13.48 -53.43
C GLY A 49 34.19 14.61 -52.52
N ALA A 50 34.83 15.77 -52.68
CA ALA A 50 34.52 17.03 -52.02
C ALA A 50 33.23 17.66 -52.57
N ALA A 51 32.51 18.43 -51.81
CA ALA A 51 32.14 19.84 -51.98
C ALA A 51 30.92 20.21 -51.15
N ALA A 52 31.18 21.07 -50.21
CA ALA A 52 30.51 22.31 -49.81
C ALA A 52 29.06 22.59 -50.33
N ALA A 53 28.19 22.86 -49.36
CA ALA A 53 27.37 24.08 -49.34
C ALA A 53 26.74 24.26 -47.95
N ALA A 54 27.01 25.40 -47.40
CA ALA A 54 26.39 25.97 -46.19
C ALA A 54 24.88 26.14 -46.38
N ASN A 55 24.13 25.97 -45.30
CA ASN A 55 23.15 26.99 -44.93
C ASN A 55 22.71 26.81 -43.47
N ALA A 56 22.52 27.94 -42.89
CA ALA A 56 22.45 28.36 -41.53
C ALA A 56 21.29 27.77 -40.70
N PRO A 57 21.24 28.10 -39.38
CA PRO A 57 20.56 27.34 -38.33
C PRO A 57 19.10 27.81 -38.20
N ASP A 58 18.20 26.89 -38.24
CA ASP A 58 16.88 27.11 -37.65
C ASP A 58 16.91 26.73 -36.17
N THR A 59 17.23 27.73 -35.39
CA THR A 59 17.04 27.76 -33.93
C THR A 59 15.55 27.79 -33.60
N ALA A 60 14.85 26.65 -33.75
CA ALA A 60 13.63 26.45 -33.02
C ALA A 60 13.99 26.02 -31.58
N ALA A 61 14.33 27.02 -30.77
CA ALA A 61 14.34 26.86 -29.33
C ALA A 61 12.94 26.48 -28.88
N SER A 62 12.69 25.17 -28.74
CA SER A 62 11.58 24.66 -27.96
C SER A 62 11.80 25.16 -26.52
N ALA A 63 11.16 26.29 -26.21
CA ALA A 63 11.01 26.76 -24.85
C ALA A 63 10.19 25.68 -24.10
N ALA A 64 10.90 24.71 -23.55
CA ALA A 64 10.37 23.92 -22.45
C ALA A 64 10.04 24.95 -21.34
N ALA A 65 8.77 25.25 -21.18
CA ALA A 65 8.25 26.03 -20.08
C ALA A 65 8.63 25.28 -18.80
N THR A 66 9.79 25.61 -18.23
CA THR A 66 10.11 25.29 -16.85
C THR A 66 9.14 26.08 -16.00
N THR A 67 8.01 25.50 -15.67
CA THR A 67 7.21 25.94 -14.54
C THR A 67 8.07 25.73 -13.31
N SER A 68 8.85 26.75 -12.95
CA SER A 68 9.58 26.90 -11.71
C SER A 68 8.59 27.06 -10.55
N GLY A 69 7.77 26.02 -10.29
CA GLY A 69 7.00 25.91 -9.09
C GLY A 69 7.92 25.48 -7.95
N ALA A 70 7.76 26.09 -6.77
CA ALA A 70 8.44 25.63 -5.57
C ALA A 70 8.26 24.10 -5.40
N PRO A 71 9.27 23.38 -4.89
CA PRO A 71 9.20 21.93 -4.77
C PRO A 71 7.97 21.53 -3.93
N ARG A 72 7.10 20.68 -4.49
CA ARG A 72 5.88 20.21 -3.81
C ARG A 72 6.26 19.29 -2.66
N LYS A 73 5.64 19.49 -1.51
CA LYS A 73 5.74 18.60 -0.36
C LYS A 73 5.10 17.25 -0.65
N THR A 74 5.63 16.19 -0.07
CA THR A 74 5.19 14.82 -0.34
C THR A 74 4.25 14.31 0.75
N ILE A 75 3.07 13.83 0.34
CA ILE A 75 2.15 13.04 1.16
C ILE A 75 2.29 11.59 0.72
N LEU A 76 2.85 10.74 1.56
CA LEU A 76 3.04 9.32 1.27
C LEU A 76 1.92 8.50 1.90
N PHE A 77 1.09 7.86 1.08
CA PHE A 77 0.08 6.89 1.51
C PHE A 77 0.69 5.50 1.55
N PHE A 78 0.88 4.97 2.73
CA PHE A 78 1.47 3.66 2.97
C PHE A 78 0.40 2.72 3.54
N GLY A 79 -0.02 1.75 2.73
CA GLY A 79 -1.17 0.93 3.07
C GLY A 79 -1.27 -0.37 2.28
N ASN A 80 -2.43 -0.99 2.38
CA ASN A 80 -2.74 -2.26 1.73
C ASN A 80 -3.55 -2.08 0.43
N SER A 81 -4.51 -2.99 0.17
CA SER A 81 -5.38 -2.97 -1.01
C SER A 81 -6.30 -1.75 -1.09
N LEU A 82 -6.74 -1.20 0.05
CA LEU A 82 -7.56 0.01 0.08
C LEU A 82 -6.78 1.21 -0.44
N THR A 83 -5.53 1.38 0.02
CA THR A 83 -4.63 2.42 -0.47
C THR A 83 -4.24 2.18 -1.93
N ALA A 84 -3.99 0.91 -2.31
CA ALA A 84 -3.61 0.56 -3.67
C ALA A 84 -4.72 0.79 -4.70
N GLY A 85 -5.99 0.87 -4.29
CA GLY A 85 -7.13 0.94 -5.20
C GLY A 85 -7.39 -0.41 -5.89
N TYR A 86 -7.30 -1.52 -5.12
CA TYR A 86 -7.47 -2.87 -5.65
C TYR A 86 -8.83 -3.06 -6.33
N GLY A 87 -8.81 -3.63 -7.53
CA GLY A 87 -10.00 -3.99 -8.30
C GLY A 87 -10.72 -2.81 -8.95
N LEU A 88 -10.24 -1.57 -8.80
CA LEU A 88 -10.78 -0.43 -9.51
C LEU A 88 -10.42 -0.51 -11.00
N PRO A 89 -11.32 -0.12 -11.90
CA PRO A 89 -11.04 -0.06 -13.35
C PRO A 89 -9.92 0.92 -13.70
N ASP A 90 -9.82 2.01 -12.94
CA ASP A 90 -8.79 3.03 -13.09
C ASP A 90 -8.21 3.38 -11.72
N ILE A 91 -6.88 3.38 -11.62
CA ILE A 91 -6.17 3.76 -10.39
C ILE A 91 -6.40 5.24 -10.01
N ARG A 92 -6.84 6.06 -10.95
CA ARG A 92 -7.22 7.46 -10.70
C ARG A 92 -8.46 7.58 -9.82
N ASP A 93 -9.29 6.53 -9.75
CA ASP A 93 -10.44 6.47 -8.83
C ASP A 93 -10.07 6.06 -7.41
N ALA A 94 -8.83 5.63 -7.14
CA ALA A 94 -8.37 5.33 -5.79
C ALA A 94 -8.32 6.59 -4.92
N PHE A 95 -8.67 6.51 -3.64
CA PHE A 95 -8.76 7.67 -2.77
C PHE A 95 -7.48 8.53 -2.70
N PRO A 96 -6.23 8.00 -2.78
CA PRO A 96 -5.05 8.86 -2.82
C PRO A 96 -4.98 9.74 -4.08
N SER A 97 -5.48 9.24 -5.22
CA SER A 97 -5.54 9.98 -6.48
C SER A 97 -6.65 11.06 -6.43
N LEU A 98 -7.83 10.71 -5.92
CA LEU A 98 -8.92 11.67 -5.71
C LEU A 98 -8.51 12.80 -4.76
N LEU A 99 -7.68 12.50 -3.77
CA LEU A 99 -7.09 13.52 -2.88
C LEU A 99 -6.08 14.39 -3.62
N GLN A 100 -5.31 13.83 -4.56
CA GLN A 100 -4.42 14.62 -5.42
C GLN A 100 -5.20 15.62 -6.26
N ASP A 101 -6.29 15.19 -6.91
CA ASP A 101 -7.15 16.07 -7.70
C ASP A 101 -7.70 17.23 -6.85
N LYS A 102 -8.09 16.92 -5.61
CA LYS A 102 -8.56 17.93 -4.66
C LYS A 102 -7.46 18.92 -4.27
N ILE A 103 -6.25 18.42 -4.00
CA ILE A 103 -5.07 19.25 -3.69
C ILE A 103 -4.74 20.17 -4.87
N ASP A 104 -4.77 19.65 -6.08
CA ASP A 104 -4.48 20.40 -7.30
C ASP A 104 -5.55 21.45 -7.59
N SER A 105 -6.84 21.12 -7.39
CA SER A 105 -7.94 22.09 -7.56
C SER A 105 -7.85 23.28 -6.61
N LEU A 106 -7.22 23.09 -5.46
CA LEU A 106 -6.98 24.13 -4.44
C LEU A 106 -5.59 24.77 -4.55
N HIS A 107 -4.82 24.42 -5.58
CA HIS A 107 -3.45 24.91 -5.82
C HIS A 107 -2.50 24.75 -4.62
N LEU A 108 -2.70 23.69 -3.81
CA LEU A 108 -1.86 23.43 -2.65
C LEU A 108 -0.51 22.82 -3.07
N PRO A 109 0.61 23.19 -2.42
CA PRO A 109 1.95 22.77 -2.84
C PRO A 109 2.29 21.36 -2.35
N TYR A 110 1.39 20.40 -2.55
CA TYR A 110 1.56 19.01 -2.16
C TYR A 110 1.39 18.05 -3.33
N LYS A 111 2.08 16.92 -3.29
CA LYS A 111 1.87 15.77 -4.17
C LYS A 111 1.61 14.53 -3.34
N THR A 112 0.71 13.68 -3.80
CA THR A 112 0.46 12.36 -3.21
C THR A 112 1.36 11.31 -3.85
N VAL A 113 1.79 10.34 -3.05
CA VAL A 113 2.49 9.13 -3.50
C VAL A 113 1.72 7.94 -2.95
N ASN A 114 1.18 7.12 -3.83
CA ASN A 114 0.49 5.89 -3.45
C ASN A 114 1.52 4.75 -3.33
N ALA A 115 1.70 4.27 -2.11
CA ALA A 115 2.54 3.12 -1.78
C ALA A 115 1.69 1.98 -1.16
N GLY A 116 0.47 1.79 -1.64
CA GLY A 116 -0.39 0.67 -1.29
C GLY A 116 0.13 -0.65 -1.87
N ASN A 117 -0.01 -1.75 -1.13
CA ASN A 117 0.35 -3.10 -1.55
C ASN A 117 -0.74 -4.09 -1.13
N SER A 118 -1.49 -4.60 -2.12
CA SER A 118 -2.66 -5.45 -1.87
C SER A 118 -2.31 -6.70 -1.07
N GLY A 119 -3.17 -7.03 -0.09
CA GLY A 119 -2.98 -8.19 0.78
C GLY A 119 -1.96 -8.00 1.90
N GLU A 120 -1.34 -6.83 2.00
CA GLU A 120 -0.26 -6.59 2.96
C GLU A 120 -0.76 -6.55 4.41
N THR A 121 -0.05 -7.23 5.29
CA THR A 121 -0.20 -7.16 6.74
C THR A 121 0.72 -6.10 7.34
N SER A 122 0.55 -5.80 8.62
CA SER A 122 1.46 -4.93 9.35
C SER A 122 2.93 -5.43 9.32
N ALA A 123 3.13 -6.75 9.35
CA ALA A 123 4.46 -7.36 9.25
C ALA A 123 5.07 -7.17 7.86
N GLY A 124 4.27 -7.34 6.79
CA GLY A 124 4.71 -7.07 5.42
C GLY A 124 5.13 -5.61 5.23
N GLY A 125 4.29 -4.69 5.71
CA GLY A 125 4.61 -3.25 5.70
C GLY A 125 5.89 -2.92 6.44
N LEU A 126 6.11 -3.49 7.64
CA LEU A 126 7.35 -3.31 8.38
C LEU A 126 8.57 -3.80 7.59
N GLY A 127 8.44 -4.91 6.86
CA GLY A 127 9.53 -5.45 6.04
C GLY A 127 9.94 -4.54 4.87
N ARG A 128 9.01 -3.72 4.33
CA ARG A 128 9.31 -2.87 3.15
C ARG A 128 9.43 -1.38 3.43
N ILE A 129 9.08 -0.89 4.63
CA ILE A 129 9.06 0.56 4.89
C ILE A 129 10.39 1.24 4.59
N GLY A 130 11.51 0.63 4.92
CA GLY A 130 12.84 1.17 4.64
C GLY A 130 13.10 1.39 3.15
N TRP A 131 12.56 0.53 2.29
CA TRP A 131 12.67 0.68 0.84
C TRP A 131 11.79 1.82 0.30
N VAL A 132 10.60 2.03 0.88
CA VAL A 132 9.66 3.07 0.45
C VAL A 132 10.15 4.47 0.82
N LEU A 133 10.88 4.61 1.94
CA LEU A 133 11.39 5.89 2.44
C LEU A 133 12.67 6.37 1.72
N ARG A 134 12.71 6.30 0.38
CA ARG A 134 13.84 6.79 -0.42
C ARG A 134 13.77 8.28 -0.75
N GLN A 135 12.59 8.85 -0.72
CA GLN A 135 12.32 10.26 -1.00
C GLN A 135 11.84 10.95 0.27
N PRO A 136 12.08 12.25 0.44
CA PRO A 136 11.57 13.02 1.56
C PRO A 136 10.04 12.90 1.67
N VAL A 137 9.55 12.76 2.90
CA VAL A 137 8.13 12.66 3.24
C VAL A 137 7.77 13.73 4.25
N ASP A 138 6.80 14.59 3.91
CA ASP A 138 6.31 15.66 4.78
C ASP A 138 5.09 15.22 5.59
N ILE A 139 4.22 14.39 5.00
CA ILE A 139 3.07 13.77 5.67
C ILE A 139 3.08 12.28 5.35
N PHE A 140 3.10 11.46 6.38
CA PHE A 140 3.01 10.00 6.28
C PHE A 140 1.61 9.55 6.70
N VAL A 141 0.88 8.97 5.75
CA VAL A 141 -0.46 8.42 5.96
C VAL A 141 -0.35 6.91 6.08
N LEU A 142 -0.66 6.36 7.25
CA LEU A 142 -0.56 4.93 7.55
C LEU A 142 -1.93 4.26 7.51
N GLU A 143 -2.10 3.31 6.60
CA GLU A 143 -3.31 2.48 6.42
C GLU A 143 -2.90 1.00 6.40
N LEU A 144 -2.72 0.37 7.53
CA LEU A 144 -2.41 -1.06 7.65
C LEU A 144 -3.09 -1.68 8.88
N GLY A 145 -3.13 -3.00 8.90
CA GLY A 145 -3.69 -3.79 9.99
C GLY A 145 -5.03 -4.45 9.65
N ALA A 146 -5.74 -4.02 8.60
CA ALA A 146 -6.99 -4.66 8.18
C ALA A 146 -6.79 -6.15 7.86
N ASN A 147 -5.74 -6.49 7.10
CA ASN A 147 -5.41 -7.88 6.77
C ASN A 147 -4.98 -8.71 7.98
N ASP A 148 -4.33 -8.08 8.97
CA ASP A 148 -4.06 -8.73 10.26
C ASP A 148 -5.36 -9.08 10.98
N GLY A 149 -6.26 -8.10 11.06
CA GLY A 149 -7.56 -8.26 11.68
C GLY A 149 -8.41 -9.33 11.02
N LEU A 150 -8.56 -9.30 9.70
CA LEU A 150 -9.33 -10.28 8.93
C LEU A 150 -8.79 -11.71 9.04
N ARG A 151 -7.47 -11.85 9.25
CA ARG A 151 -6.80 -13.15 9.45
C ARG A 151 -6.75 -13.59 10.92
N GLY A 152 -7.31 -12.79 11.84
CA GLY A 152 -7.31 -13.11 13.27
C GLY A 152 -5.92 -13.14 13.90
N LEU A 153 -4.96 -12.38 13.36
CA LEU A 153 -3.59 -12.34 13.87
C LEU A 153 -3.54 -11.69 15.27
N PRO A 154 -2.51 -11.99 16.09
CA PRO A 154 -2.35 -11.39 17.41
C PRO A 154 -2.25 -9.86 17.35
N LEU A 155 -3.19 -9.15 17.97
CA LEU A 155 -3.26 -7.68 17.93
C LEU A 155 -2.08 -6.98 18.61
N THR A 156 -1.44 -7.64 19.57
CA THR A 156 -0.18 -7.16 20.17
C THR A 156 0.92 -7.07 19.11
N GLN A 157 1.03 -8.07 18.24
CA GLN A 157 2.00 -8.08 17.16
C GLN A 157 1.65 -7.01 16.11
N THR A 158 0.38 -6.89 15.73
CA THR A 158 -0.10 -5.84 14.83
C THR A 158 0.28 -4.46 15.36
N GLY A 159 -0.02 -4.19 16.63
CA GLY A 159 0.32 -2.93 17.28
C GLY A 159 1.82 -2.65 17.34
N SER A 160 2.63 -3.66 17.63
CA SER A 160 4.09 -3.54 17.64
C SER A 160 4.67 -3.24 16.24
N ASN A 161 4.17 -3.91 15.22
CA ASN A 161 4.60 -3.67 13.83
C ASN A 161 4.24 -2.26 13.36
N LEU A 162 2.99 -1.80 13.61
CA LEU A 162 2.57 -0.44 13.27
C LEU A 162 3.41 0.62 14.00
N GLN A 163 3.71 0.39 15.30
CA GLN A 163 4.60 1.28 16.06
C GLN A 163 6.00 1.32 15.45
N ALA A 164 6.57 0.17 15.09
CA ALA A 164 7.91 0.10 14.50
C ALA A 164 7.98 0.80 13.12
N ILE A 165 6.90 0.73 12.32
CA ILE A 165 6.78 1.51 11.08
C ILE A 165 6.83 3.02 11.38
N ILE A 166 6.03 3.48 12.34
CA ILE A 166 6.00 4.89 12.76
C ILE A 166 7.38 5.35 13.26
N ASP A 167 8.04 4.55 14.08
CA ASP A 167 9.36 4.86 14.63
C ASP A 167 10.42 4.93 13.52
N THR A 168 10.35 4.06 12.52
CA THR A 168 11.24 4.08 11.36
C THR A 168 11.07 5.38 10.56
N VAL A 169 9.82 5.83 10.32
CA VAL A 169 9.56 7.08 9.61
C VAL A 169 10.02 8.29 10.43
N LYS A 170 9.75 8.30 11.74
CA LYS A 170 10.21 9.38 12.65
C LYS A 170 11.73 9.50 12.69
N ALA A 171 12.42 8.36 12.75
CA ALA A 171 13.88 8.33 12.74
C ALA A 171 14.45 8.87 11.42
N ARG A 172 13.81 8.56 10.29
CA ARG A 172 14.25 9.00 8.96
C ARG A 172 13.89 10.44 8.66
N TYR A 173 12.69 10.88 9.08
CA TYR A 173 12.13 12.22 8.81
C TYR A 173 11.53 12.82 10.09
N PRO A 174 12.35 13.42 10.98
CA PRO A 174 11.89 13.90 12.30
C PRO A 174 10.79 14.98 12.23
N SER A 175 10.72 15.73 11.13
CA SER A 175 9.70 16.77 10.91
C SER A 175 8.43 16.26 10.21
N CYS A 176 8.39 14.97 9.83
CA CYS A 176 7.24 14.36 9.19
C CYS A 176 6.01 14.39 10.10
N ARG A 177 4.86 14.80 9.56
CA ARG A 177 3.58 14.71 10.26
C ARG A 177 2.88 13.41 9.91
N PHE A 178 2.04 12.92 10.82
CA PHE A 178 1.45 11.59 10.71
C PHE A 178 -0.07 11.65 10.71
N LEU A 179 -0.68 10.91 9.78
CA LEU A 179 -2.11 10.62 9.74
C LEU A 179 -2.30 9.11 9.79
N LEU A 180 -3.06 8.63 10.78
CA LEU A 180 -3.42 7.23 10.91
C LEU A 180 -4.84 7.01 10.39
N LEU A 181 -5.03 6.04 9.51
CA LEU A 181 -6.35 5.64 9.02
C LEU A 181 -6.82 4.43 9.81
N GLY A 182 -7.79 4.65 10.71
CA GLY A 182 -8.34 3.63 11.59
C GLY A 182 -9.21 2.64 10.81
N MET A 183 -9.20 1.38 11.29
CA MET A 183 -9.95 0.28 10.69
C MET A 183 -10.83 -0.42 11.71
N GLN A 184 -11.83 -1.12 11.21
CA GLN A 184 -12.68 -2.04 11.97
C GLN A 184 -12.74 -3.38 11.25
N VAL A 185 -13.01 -4.44 12.00
CA VAL A 185 -13.21 -5.79 11.47
C VAL A 185 -14.63 -6.25 11.71
N PRO A 186 -15.15 -7.20 10.91
CA PRO A 186 -16.50 -7.72 11.08
C PRO A 186 -16.72 -8.33 12.47
N PRO A 187 -17.95 -8.26 13.02
CA PRO A 187 -18.25 -8.71 14.38
C PRO A 187 -18.15 -10.23 14.59
N ASN A 188 -18.16 -11.03 13.53
CA ASN A 188 -18.06 -12.49 13.56
C ASN A 188 -16.72 -13.03 14.09
N LEU A 189 -15.71 -12.18 14.25
CA LEU A 189 -14.41 -12.53 14.88
C LEU A 189 -14.46 -12.53 16.42
N GLY A 190 -15.61 -12.26 16.99
CA GLY A 190 -15.82 -12.20 18.44
C GLY A 190 -15.64 -10.81 19.03
N GLN A 191 -16.51 -10.47 20.00
CA GLN A 191 -16.59 -9.11 20.56
C GLN A 191 -15.29 -8.64 21.20
N SER A 192 -14.59 -9.50 21.92
CA SER A 192 -13.31 -9.14 22.56
C SER A 192 -12.28 -8.73 21.53
N TYR A 193 -12.13 -9.52 20.47
CA TYR A 193 -11.16 -9.24 19.39
C TYR A 193 -11.51 -7.94 18.66
N THR A 194 -12.76 -7.77 18.24
CA THR A 194 -13.20 -6.60 17.48
C THR A 194 -13.10 -5.32 18.29
N THR A 195 -13.41 -5.36 19.60
CA THR A 195 -13.26 -4.22 20.49
C THR A 195 -11.78 -3.84 20.66
N THR A 196 -10.90 -4.81 20.89
CA THR A 196 -9.47 -4.59 21.01
C THR A 196 -8.86 -4.06 19.70
N PHE A 197 -9.28 -4.62 18.57
CA PHE A 197 -8.85 -4.15 17.24
C PHE A 197 -9.24 -2.68 17.01
N ARG A 198 -10.49 -2.31 17.30
CA ARG A 198 -10.96 -0.93 17.17
C ARG A 198 -10.17 0.03 18.07
N ALA A 199 -9.85 -0.38 19.30
CA ALA A 199 -9.11 0.44 20.27
C ALA A 199 -7.63 0.64 19.91
N LEU A 200 -7.07 -0.22 19.06
CA LEU A 200 -5.66 -0.17 18.65
C LEU A 200 -5.30 1.18 18.03
N TYR A 201 -6.10 1.66 17.07
CA TYR A 201 -5.79 2.87 16.30
C TYR A 201 -5.84 4.15 17.15
N PRO A 202 -6.89 4.44 17.92
CA PRO A 202 -6.89 5.61 18.80
C PRO A 202 -5.74 5.59 19.82
N SER A 203 -5.41 4.41 20.38
CA SER A 203 -4.31 4.26 21.31
C SER A 203 -2.96 4.56 20.66
N LEU A 204 -2.77 4.08 19.41
CA LEU A 204 -1.55 4.32 18.64
C LEU A 204 -1.42 5.80 18.25
N ALA A 205 -2.51 6.43 17.80
CA ALA A 205 -2.55 7.83 17.42
C ALA A 205 -2.23 8.73 18.63
N ALA A 206 -2.87 8.49 19.77
CA ALA A 206 -2.64 9.27 20.99
C ALA A 206 -1.19 9.19 21.48
N ARG A 207 -0.62 7.97 21.54
CA ARG A 207 0.77 7.73 21.98
C ARG A 207 1.78 8.43 21.07
N ASN A 208 1.48 8.53 19.78
CA ASN A 208 2.38 9.05 18.76
C ASN A 208 2.09 10.50 18.37
N LYS A 209 1.05 11.13 18.94
CA LYS A 209 0.56 12.48 18.59
C LYS A 209 0.24 12.61 17.11
N MET A 210 -0.45 11.60 16.57
CA MET A 210 -0.86 11.53 15.17
C MET A 210 -2.28 12.05 15.02
N GLU A 211 -2.57 12.66 13.86
CA GLU A 211 -3.95 12.84 13.43
C GLU A 211 -4.58 11.48 13.13
N LEU A 212 -5.90 11.35 13.31
CA LEU A 212 -6.63 10.09 13.17
C LEU A 212 -7.90 10.27 12.34
N VAL A 213 -8.06 9.46 11.31
CA VAL A 213 -9.38 9.14 10.75
C VAL A 213 -9.90 7.93 11.54
N PRO A 214 -10.93 8.07 12.38
CA PRO A 214 -11.32 6.99 13.30
C PRO A 214 -11.74 5.70 12.62
N PHE A 215 -12.38 5.81 11.45
CA PHE A 215 -12.73 4.67 10.60
C PHE A 215 -12.68 5.09 9.13
N LEU A 216 -11.72 4.55 8.38
CA LEU A 216 -11.50 4.87 6.97
C LEU A 216 -12.75 4.63 6.12
N LEU A 217 -13.42 3.48 6.33
CA LEU A 217 -14.60 3.05 5.57
C LEU A 217 -15.92 3.54 6.18
N GLN A 218 -15.91 4.65 6.91
CA GLN A 218 -17.16 5.22 7.45
C GLN A 218 -18.13 5.54 6.32
N GLY A 219 -19.36 4.98 6.43
CA GLY A 219 -20.40 5.13 5.41
C GLY A 219 -20.25 4.23 4.19
N VAL A 220 -19.18 3.41 4.11
CA VAL A 220 -18.90 2.50 2.98
C VAL A 220 -18.85 1.04 3.44
N GLY A 221 -18.21 0.77 4.56
CA GLY A 221 -18.03 -0.59 5.06
C GLY A 221 -19.38 -1.28 5.32
N GLY A 222 -19.59 -2.44 4.68
CA GLY A 222 -20.81 -3.22 4.79
C GLY A 222 -21.99 -2.72 3.93
N VAL A 223 -21.81 -1.67 3.13
CA VAL A 223 -22.84 -1.17 2.20
C VAL A 223 -22.56 -1.76 0.82
N SER A 224 -23.36 -2.76 0.41
CA SER A 224 -23.11 -3.54 -0.81
C SER A 224 -23.04 -2.69 -2.09
N SER A 225 -23.85 -1.62 -2.19
CA SER A 225 -23.85 -0.72 -3.35
C SER A 225 -22.60 0.17 -3.45
N LEU A 226 -21.79 0.27 -2.40
CA LEU A 226 -20.56 1.08 -2.32
C LEU A 226 -19.29 0.22 -2.34
N ASN A 227 -19.44 -1.10 -2.39
CA ASN A 227 -18.34 -2.04 -2.43
C ASN A 227 -18.36 -2.85 -3.72
N GLN A 228 -17.23 -3.41 -4.08
CA GLN A 228 -17.07 -4.37 -5.16
C GLN A 228 -17.77 -5.68 -4.81
N GLY A 229 -17.85 -6.62 -5.75
CA GLY A 229 -18.52 -7.91 -5.56
C GLY A 229 -18.00 -8.76 -4.41
N ASP A 230 -16.81 -8.46 -3.87
CA ASP A 230 -16.23 -9.12 -2.71
C ASP A 230 -16.77 -8.59 -1.36
N GLY A 231 -17.47 -7.47 -1.37
CA GLY A 231 -18.05 -6.83 -0.18
C GLY A 231 -17.02 -6.21 0.79
N ILE A 232 -15.74 -6.13 0.38
CA ILE A 232 -14.63 -5.67 1.21
C ILE A 232 -14.03 -4.37 0.66
N HIS A 233 -13.81 -4.32 -0.66
CA HIS A 233 -13.14 -3.20 -1.30
C HIS A 233 -14.17 -2.22 -1.84
N PRO A 234 -14.00 -0.92 -1.60
CA PRO A 234 -14.88 0.10 -2.17
C PRO A 234 -14.89 0.05 -3.71
N ASN A 235 -16.03 0.30 -4.31
CA ASN A 235 -16.12 0.63 -5.74
C ASN A 235 -15.83 2.12 -5.96
N VAL A 236 -15.92 2.61 -7.21
CA VAL A 236 -15.61 4.00 -7.55
C VAL A 236 -16.41 5.00 -6.69
N GLU A 237 -17.69 4.74 -6.41
CA GLU A 237 -18.50 5.62 -5.57
C GLU A 237 -18.08 5.53 -4.10
N GLY A 238 -17.78 4.33 -3.61
CA GLY A 238 -17.23 4.11 -2.27
C GLY A 238 -15.90 4.84 -2.07
N GLU A 239 -15.00 4.83 -3.05
CA GLU A 239 -13.72 5.53 -3.00
C GLU A 239 -13.88 7.05 -2.86
N ARG A 240 -14.89 7.66 -3.46
CA ARG A 240 -15.20 9.09 -3.28
C ARG A 240 -15.56 9.41 -1.83
N ILE A 241 -16.31 8.53 -1.18
CA ILE A 241 -16.65 8.68 0.25
C ILE A 241 -15.41 8.48 1.12
N VAL A 242 -14.59 7.46 0.81
CA VAL A 242 -13.31 7.22 1.50
C VAL A 242 -12.40 8.45 1.38
N ALA A 243 -12.27 9.01 0.18
CA ALA A 243 -11.51 10.24 -0.03
C ALA A 243 -12.05 11.41 0.79
N ALA A 244 -13.38 11.55 0.90
CA ALA A 244 -14.01 12.59 1.72
C ALA A 244 -13.72 12.38 3.23
N ASN A 245 -13.75 11.14 3.72
CA ASN A 245 -13.41 10.80 5.10
C ASN A 245 -11.97 11.19 5.44
N VAL A 246 -11.02 10.88 4.54
CA VAL A 246 -9.60 11.24 4.73
C VAL A 246 -9.41 12.74 4.61
N TRP A 247 -10.06 13.40 3.63
CA TRP A 247 -9.97 14.83 3.43
C TRP A 247 -10.42 15.65 4.64
N ALA A 248 -11.46 15.19 5.35
CA ALA A 248 -11.98 15.87 6.53
C ALA A 248 -10.91 16.16 7.59
N VAL A 249 -9.90 15.27 7.69
CA VAL A 249 -8.76 15.42 8.62
C VAL A 249 -7.53 15.99 7.89
N LEU A 250 -7.17 15.43 6.74
CA LEU A 250 -5.95 15.79 6.01
C LEU A 250 -5.86 17.27 5.67
N LYS A 251 -6.99 17.92 5.32
CA LYS A 251 -7.03 19.35 4.98
C LYS A 251 -6.46 20.28 6.08
N GLY A 252 -6.60 19.88 7.35
CA GLY A 252 -6.03 20.61 8.50
C GLY A 252 -4.52 20.45 8.65
N MET A 253 -3.94 19.56 7.86
CA MET A 253 -2.51 19.29 7.85
C MET A 253 -1.79 19.90 6.63
N LEU A 254 -2.47 20.52 5.68
CA LEU A 254 -1.90 21.13 4.46
C LEU A 254 -1.67 22.64 4.62
#